data_d2de9290b5e6542c99b8386059d00d5b
#
_entry.id   d2de9290b5e6542c99b8386059d00d5b
#
_cell.length_a   1.000
_cell.length_b   1.000
_cell.length_c   1.000
_cell.angle_alpha   90.00
_cell.angle_beta   90.00
_cell.angle_gamma   90.00
#
_symmetry.space_group_name_H-M   'P 1'
#
loop_
_entity.id
_entity.type
_entity.pdbx_description
1 polymer ?
#
loop_
_entity_poly.entity_id
_entity_poly.type
_entity_poly.pdbx_seq_one_letter_code
_entity_poly.pdbx_strand_id
1 'polypeptide(L)'
;MARFEREPSEFIEKVVCTNRVSKTVKGGRVMKVSALMVVGDGKGKVGFGLGKAAEVPEAIRKGIEDAKKNMITISLSGSTIPHEIIGEKGAGRVLMKPAAPGTGVIAGGPVRIIMEAAGVKDIRTKCLRSNTAVNVVAATFEGLKALRTPEEVARTRGKSVDEIVG
;
A
#
# COMPACT_ATOMS: atom_id res chain seq x y z
N MET A 1 11.42 23.73 -23.10
CA MET A 1 10.84 22.60 -22.31
C MET A 1 11.30 22.79 -20.87
N ALA A 2 10.41 23.20 -19.97
CA ALA A 2 10.74 23.40 -18.57
C ALA A 2 10.93 22.01 -17.90
N ARG A 3 12.15 21.71 -17.51
CA ARG A 3 12.51 20.57 -16.70
C ARG A 3 12.01 20.87 -15.29
N PHE A 4 10.90 20.27 -14.89
CA PHE A 4 10.46 20.34 -13.51
C PHE A 4 11.51 19.64 -12.64
N GLU A 5 12.39 20.40 -12.02
CA GLU A 5 13.24 19.93 -10.94
C GLU A 5 12.32 19.57 -9.77
N ARG A 6 12.14 18.27 -9.56
CA ARG A 6 11.49 17.78 -8.34
C ARG A 6 12.49 17.94 -7.22
N GLU A 7 12.17 18.72 -6.21
CA GLU A 7 12.87 18.67 -4.93
C GLU A 7 12.93 17.20 -4.48
N PRO A 8 14.06 16.76 -3.90
CA PRO A 8 14.18 15.39 -3.42
C PRO A 8 13.10 15.15 -2.37
N SER A 9 12.05 14.45 -2.74
CA SER A 9 11.00 14.09 -1.79
C SER A 9 11.57 13.05 -0.85
N GLU A 10 11.42 13.24 0.45
CA GLU A 10 11.78 12.25 1.49
C GLU A 10 10.98 10.95 1.35
N PHE A 11 10.03 10.91 0.42
CA PHE A 11 9.11 9.81 0.18
C PHE A 11 9.40 9.09 -1.13
N ILE A 12 9.31 7.77 -1.07
CA ILE A 12 9.34 6.89 -2.23
C ILE A 12 7.97 6.94 -2.89
N GLU A 13 7.87 7.53 -4.09
CA GLU A 13 6.64 7.65 -4.85
C GLU A 13 6.64 6.63 -6.00
N LYS A 14 5.68 5.70 -6.01
CA LYS A 14 5.56 4.66 -7.05
C LYS A 14 4.17 4.64 -7.67
N VAL A 15 4.12 4.53 -8.99
CA VAL A 15 2.88 4.30 -9.75
C VAL A 15 2.57 2.81 -9.75
N VAL A 16 1.38 2.42 -9.32
CA VAL A 16 0.92 1.03 -9.36
C VAL A 16 0.33 0.71 -10.73
N CYS A 17 -0.62 1.52 -11.17
CA CYS A 17 -1.21 1.42 -12.51
C CYS A 17 -1.84 2.74 -12.95
N THR A 18 -1.93 2.91 -14.27
CA THR A 18 -2.67 4.00 -14.90
C THR A 18 -3.71 3.41 -15.85
N ASN A 19 -4.93 3.93 -15.79
CA ASN A 19 -6.03 3.48 -16.64
C ASN A 19 -6.69 4.67 -17.32
N ARG A 20 -7.05 4.52 -18.60
CA ARG A 20 -7.92 5.47 -19.27
C ARG A 20 -9.37 5.19 -18.86
N VAL A 21 -10.06 6.23 -18.42
CA VAL A 21 -11.46 6.17 -18.00
C VAL A 21 -12.29 7.16 -18.79
N SER A 22 -13.52 6.84 -19.08
CA SER A 22 -14.42 7.74 -19.81
C SER A 22 -15.75 7.86 -19.09
N LYS A 23 -16.34 9.06 -19.15
CA LYS A 23 -17.70 9.33 -18.72
C LYS A 23 -18.53 9.73 -19.93
N THR A 24 -19.61 9.03 -20.19
CA THR A 24 -20.58 9.39 -21.24
C THR A 24 -21.44 10.55 -20.73
N VAL A 25 -21.52 11.60 -21.51
CA VAL A 25 -22.35 12.80 -21.27
C VAL A 25 -23.23 13.07 -22.48
N LYS A 26 -24.21 13.99 -22.37
CA LYS A 26 -25.15 14.31 -23.47
C LYS A 26 -24.46 14.70 -24.79
N GLY A 27 -23.28 15.32 -24.75
CA GLY A 27 -22.49 15.75 -25.91
C GLY A 27 -21.41 14.77 -26.38
N GLY A 28 -21.32 13.55 -25.79
CA GLY A 28 -20.30 12.57 -26.17
C GLY A 28 -19.60 11.91 -24.97
N ARG A 29 -18.29 11.63 -25.10
CA ARG A 29 -17.48 10.98 -24.06
C ARG A 29 -16.39 11.91 -23.58
N VAL A 30 -16.32 12.12 -22.27
CA VAL A 30 -15.19 12.83 -21.63
C VAL A 30 -14.15 11.81 -21.17
N MET A 31 -12.98 11.83 -21.81
CA MET A 31 -11.86 10.94 -21.48
C MET A 31 -11.01 11.55 -20.37
N LYS A 32 -10.60 10.71 -19.42
CA LYS A 32 -9.66 11.06 -18.35
C LYS A 32 -8.69 9.91 -18.11
N VAL A 33 -7.62 10.18 -17.38
CA VAL A 33 -6.67 9.17 -16.90
C VAL A 33 -6.82 9.07 -15.39
N SER A 34 -6.88 7.85 -14.88
CA SER A 34 -6.75 7.58 -13.45
C SER A 34 -5.39 6.97 -13.17
N ALA A 35 -4.69 7.45 -12.14
CA ALA A 35 -3.41 6.93 -11.67
C ALA A 35 -3.58 6.46 -10.22
N LEU A 36 -3.23 5.20 -9.95
CA LEU A 36 -3.15 4.65 -8.60
C LEU A 36 -1.70 4.79 -8.13
N MET A 37 -1.52 5.54 -7.05
CA MET A 37 -0.22 5.88 -6.50
C MET A 37 -0.03 5.26 -5.12
N VAL A 38 1.21 4.89 -4.81
CA VAL A 38 1.66 4.51 -3.48
C VAL A 38 2.83 5.40 -3.10
N VAL A 39 2.79 5.92 -1.88
CA VAL A 39 3.83 6.79 -1.30
C VAL A 39 4.23 6.20 0.05
N GLY A 40 5.53 6.09 0.31
CA GLY A 40 6.05 5.58 1.58
C GLY A 40 7.40 6.19 1.94
N ASP A 41 7.77 6.12 3.20
CA ASP A 41 9.04 6.64 3.73
C ASP A 41 10.15 5.57 3.84
N GLY A 42 9.83 4.31 3.52
CA GLY A 42 10.72 3.17 3.71
C GLY A 42 11.00 2.82 5.18
N LYS A 43 10.28 3.42 6.13
CA LYS A 43 10.46 3.28 7.59
C LYS A 43 9.17 2.88 8.32
N GLY A 44 8.23 2.30 7.61
CA GLY A 44 6.95 1.83 8.17
C GLY A 44 5.77 2.76 7.93
N LYS A 45 5.91 3.89 7.24
CA LYS A 45 4.78 4.71 6.83
C LYS A 45 4.51 4.54 5.35
N VAL A 46 3.27 4.29 4.99
CA VAL A 46 2.85 4.14 3.60
C VAL A 46 1.43 4.65 3.42
N GLY A 47 1.16 5.22 2.26
CA GLY A 47 -0.16 5.70 1.86
C GLY A 47 -0.46 5.33 0.42
N PHE A 48 -1.73 5.27 0.05
CA PHE A 48 -2.15 5.13 -1.33
C PHE A 48 -3.19 6.17 -1.68
N GLY A 49 -3.22 6.56 -2.94
CA GLY A 49 -4.19 7.53 -3.45
C GLY A 49 -4.54 7.28 -4.90
N LEU A 50 -5.74 7.72 -5.29
CA LEU A 50 -6.26 7.59 -6.65
C LEU A 50 -6.49 8.98 -7.25
N GLY A 51 -5.57 9.40 -8.11
CA GLY A 51 -5.73 10.65 -8.86
C GLY A 51 -6.46 10.45 -10.18
N LYS A 52 -7.27 11.43 -10.58
CA LYS A 52 -7.94 11.47 -11.91
C LYS A 52 -7.79 12.86 -12.51
N ALA A 53 -7.32 12.93 -13.76
CA ALA A 53 -7.20 14.18 -14.50
C ALA A 53 -7.32 13.96 -16.01
N ALA A 54 -7.32 15.03 -16.79
CA ALA A 54 -7.28 14.95 -18.26
C ALA A 54 -5.93 14.44 -18.75
N GLU A 55 -4.85 14.84 -18.07
CA GLU A 55 -3.47 14.48 -18.38
C GLU A 55 -2.87 13.54 -17.34
N VAL A 56 -1.92 12.70 -17.78
CA VAL A 56 -1.24 11.73 -16.92
C VAL A 56 -0.44 12.40 -15.79
N PRO A 57 0.38 13.45 -16.03
CA PRO A 57 1.16 14.09 -14.97
C PRO A 57 0.29 14.69 -13.86
N GLU A 58 -0.84 15.29 -14.23
CA GLU A 58 -1.79 15.83 -13.26
C GLU A 58 -2.50 14.73 -12.44
N ALA A 59 -2.85 13.61 -13.09
CA ALA A 59 -3.44 12.48 -12.40
C ALA A 59 -2.47 11.90 -11.36
N ILE A 60 -1.18 11.78 -11.70
CA ILE A 60 -0.12 11.34 -10.79
C ILE A 60 0.03 12.30 -9.62
N ARG A 61 0.12 13.61 -9.87
CA ARG A 61 0.24 14.62 -8.81
C ARG A 61 -0.92 14.55 -7.81
N LYS A 62 -2.15 14.51 -8.31
CA LYS A 62 -3.35 14.34 -7.47
C LYS A 62 -3.34 13.03 -6.68
N GLY A 63 -2.87 11.94 -7.29
CA GLY A 63 -2.73 10.65 -6.61
C GLY A 63 -1.69 10.68 -5.48
N ILE A 64 -0.58 11.37 -5.67
CA ILE A 64 0.45 11.57 -4.63
C ILE A 64 -0.09 12.40 -3.47
N GLU A 65 -0.78 13.51 -3.76
CA GLU A 65 -1.39 14.36 -2.74
C GLU A 65 -2.43 13.59 -1.90
N ASP A 66 -3.26 12.77 -2.56
CA ASP A 66 -4.25 11.91 -1.89
C ASP A 66 -3.56 10.81 -1.05
N ALA A 67 -2.51 10.19 -1.58
CA ALA A 67 -1.72 9.20 -0.85
C ALA A 67 -1.06 9.78 0.40
N LYS A 68 -0.50 10.99 0.33
CA LYS A 68 0.12 11.69 1.47
C LYS A 68 -0.90 12.01 2.58
N LYS A 69 -2.15 12.30 2.24
CA LYS A 69 -3.23 12.53 3.22
C LYS A 69 -3.66 11.25 3.94
N ASN A 70 -3.56 10.11 3.25
CA ASN A 70 -4.05 8.82 3.75
C ASN A 70 -2.91 7.89 4.20
N MET A 71 -1.81 8.45 4.71
CA MET A 71 -0.70 7.65 5.21
C MET A 71 -1.06 6.92 6.51
N ILE A 72 -0.64 5.66 6.60
CA ILE A 72 -0.76 4.82 7.80
C ILE A 72 0.62 4.44 8.30
N THR A 73 0.74 4.21 9.59
CA THR A 73 1.93 3.61 10.20
C THR A 73 1.71 2.13 10.37
N ILE A 74 2.67 1.32 9.97
CA ILE A 74 2.62 -0.14 10.01
C ILE A 74 3.49 -0.63 11.15
N SER A 75 2.97 -1.60 11.90
CA SER A 75 3.74 -2.32 12.91
C SER A 75 4.70 -3.30 12.22
N LEU A 76 5.99 -3.06 12.33
CA LEU A 76 7.05 -3.93 11.78
C LEU A 76 7.74 -4.70 12.91
N SER A 77 8.18 -5.92 12.60
CA SER A 77 9.02 -6.75 13.47
C SER A 77 10.33 -7.05 12.73
N GLY A 78 11.36 -6.22 12.98
CA GLY A 78 12.63 -6.29 12.26
C GLY A 78 12.46 -6.02 10.76
N SER A 79 12.73 -7.01 9.91
CA SER A 79 12.62 -6.91 8.44
C SER A 79 11.24 -7.32 7.87
N THR A 80 10.32 -7.80 8.73
CA THR A 80 9.04 -8.40 8.33
C THR A 80 7.87 -7.87 9.16
N ILE A 81 6.68 -8.44 8.95
CA ILE A 81 5.47 -8.16 9.73
C ILE A 81 5.40 -9.05 10.97
N PRO A 82 4.76 -8.61 12.08
CA PRO A 82 4.75 -9.35 13.34
C PRO A 82 4.00 -10.69 13.30
N HIS A 83 2.94 -10.81 12.52
CA HIS A 83 2.14 -12.03 12.42
C HIS A 83 1.46 -12.17 11.07
N GLU A 84 0.95 -13.37 10.78
CA GLU A 84 0.12 -13.64 9.60
C GLU A 84 -1.20 -12.88 9.70
N ILE A 85 -1.62 -12.28 8.56
CA ILE A 85 -2.89 -11.58 8.47
C ILE A 85 -3.50 -11.71 7.08
N ILE A 86 -4.82 -11.70 7.05
CA ILE A 86 -5.61 -11.59 5.82
C ILE A 86 -6.27 -10.22 5.80
N GLY A 87 -5.88 -9.40 4.85
CA GLY A 87 -6.54 -8.12 4.59
C GLY A 87 -7.71 -8.31 3.63
N GLU A 88 -8.87 -7.75 3.97
CA GLU A 88 -10.07 -7.82 3.13
C GLU A 88 -10.70 -6.43 2.96
N LYS A 89 -11.00 -6.06 1.72
CA LYS A 89 -11.78 -4.88 1.40
C LYS A 89 -12.54 -5.05 0.08
N GLY A 90 -13.85 -4.98 0.14
CA GLY A 90 -14.70 -5.23 -1.02
C GLY A 90 -14.43 -6.59 -1.64
N ALA A 91 -14.08 -6.61 -2.93
CA ALA A 91 -13.73 -7.85 -3.63
C ALA A 91 -12.27 -8.30 -3.43
N GLY A 92 -11.42 -7.47 -2.82
CA GLY A 92 -10.02 -7.78 -2.56
C GLY A 92 -9.86 -8.65 -1.32
N ARG A 93 -8.97 -9.66 -1.41
CA ARG A 93 -8.54 -10.48 -0.28
C ARG A 93 -7.08 -10.85 -0.46
N VAL A 94 -6.23 -10.45 0.48
CA VAL A 94 -4.78 -10.63 0.39
C VAL A 94 -4.26 -11.28 1.67
N LEU A 95 -3.62 -12.42 1.52
CA LEU A 95 -2.90 -13.10 2.61
C LEU A 95 -1.49 -12.54 2.68
N MET A 96 -1.05 -12.19 3.89
CA MET A 96 0.30 -11.73 4.19
C MET A 96 0.87 -12.58 5.32
N LYS A 97 2.04 -13.19 5.09
CA LYS A 97 2.76 -14.04 6.06
C LYS A 97 4.15 -13.49 6.30
N PRO A 98 4.60 -13.44 7.55
CA PRO A 98 5.99 -13.11 7.85
C PRO A 98 6.94 -14.12 7.20
N ALA A 99 8.15 -13.70 6.93
CA ALA A 99 9.19 -14.55 6.34
C ALA A 99 10.51 -14.37 7.07
N ALA A 100 11.36 -15.39 7.00
CA ALA A 100 12.70 -15.34 7.55
C ALA A 100 13.55 -14.28 6.83
N PRO A 101 14.52 -13.66 7.53
CA PRO A 101 15.46 -12.72 6.91
C PRO A 101 16.16 -13.34 5.70
N GLY A 102 16.27 -12.57 4.62
CA GLY A 102 16.87 -13.02 3.36
C GLY A 102 15.90 -13.65 2.36
N THR A 103 14.63 -13.86 2.71
CA THR A 103 13.60 -14.38 1.78
C THR A 103 13.26 -13.36 0.69
N GLY A 104 13.32 -12.07 1.01
CA GLY A 104 12.90 -11.00 0.12
C GLY A 104 11.39 -10.81 0.05
N VAL A 105 10.95 -9.88 -0.79
CA VAL A 105 9.53 -9.57 -0.99
C VAL A 105 8.92 -10.49 -2.05
N ILE A 106 8.20 -11.53 -1.61
CA ILE A 106 7.46 -12.43 -2.48
C ILE A 106 5.99 -11.98 -2.52
N ALA A 107 5.66 -11.15 -3.52
CA ALA A 107 4.37 -10.51 -3.62
C ALA A 107 3.96 -10.26 -5.08
N GLY A 108 2.66 -10.19 -5.34
CA GLY A 108 2.12 -9.68 -6.61
C GLY A 108 2.44 -8.20 -6.80
N GLY A 109 2.47 -7.72 -8.05
CA GLY A 109 2.92 -6.37 -8.42
C GLY A 109 2.44 -5.24 -7.50
N PRO A 110 1.12 -5.05 -7.32
CA PRO A 110 0.59 -3.99 -6.45
C PRO A 110 1.03 -4.13 -4.99
N VAL A 111 1.02 -5.35 -4.44
CA VAL A 111 1.42 -5.60 -3.05
C VAL A 111 2.92 -5.39 -2.85
N ARG A 112 3.75 -5.83 -3.82
CA ARG A 112 5.20 -5.62 -3.80
C ARG A 112 5.56 -4.14 -3.68
N ILE A 113 4.92 -3.30 -4.49
CA ILE A 113 5.13 -1.85 -4.46
C ILE A 113 4.83 -1.26 -3.09
N ILE A 114 3.76 -1.72 -2.43
CA ILE A 114 3.38 -1.27 -1.09
C ILE A 114 4.44 -1.69 -0.06
N MET A 115 4.86 -2.97 -0.08
CA MET A 115 5.83 -3.49 0.88
C MET A 115 7.19 -2.83 0.74
N GLU A 116 7.67 -2.62 -0.49
CA GLU A 116 8.92 -1.89 -0.76
C GLU A 116 8.83 -0.43 -0.30
N ALA A 117 7.70 0.26 -0.56
CA ALA A 117 7.49 1.64 -0.11
C ALA A 117 7.38 1.76 1.42
N ALA A 118 6.87 0.72 2.09
CA ALA A 118 6.78 0.62 3.54
C ALA A 118 8.11 0.23 4.22
N GLY A 119 9.10 -0.26 3.45
CA GLY A 119 10.39 -0.69 3.97
C GLY A 119 10.40 -2.14 4.49
N VAL A 120 9.37 -2.94 4.17
CA VAL A 120 9.36 -4.38 4.46
C VAL A 120 10.33 -5.08 3.52
N LYS A 121 11.26 -5.86 4.07
CA LYS A 121 12.29 -6.56 3.29
C LYS A 121 11.95 -8.03 3.04
N ASP A 122 11.26 -8.68 4.00
CA ASP A 122 11.01 -10.11 3.97
C ASP A 122 9.53 -10.40 4.23
N ILE A 123 8.80 -10.85 3.22
CA ILE A 123 7.37 -11.15 3.33
C ILE A 123 6.92 -12.11 2.22
N ARG A 124 5.94 -12.96 2.53
CA ARG A 124 5.24 -13.79 1.54
C ARG A 124 3.77 -13.39 1.49
N THR A 125 3.28 -13.12 0.30
CA THR A 125 1.90 -12.69 0.10
C THR A 125 1.21 -13.45 -1.03
N LYS A 126 -0.11 -13.54 -0.95
CA LYS A 126 -0.94 -14.14 -2.00
C LYS A 126 -2.29 -13.42 -2.11
N CYS A 127 -2.65 -13.01 -3.33
CA CYS A 127 -4.01 -12.55 -3.63
C CYS A 127 -4.94 -13.77 -3.73
N LEU A 128 -6.00 -13.78 -2.91
CA LEU A 128 -6.92 -14.91 -2.80
C LEU A 128 -8.21 -14.73 -3.60
N ARG A 129 -8.54 -13.50 -3.97
CA ARG A 129 -9.76 -13.14 -4.72
C ARG A 129 -9.46 -12.24 -5.91
N SER A 130 -10.02 -11.01 -5.91
CA SER A 130 -9.86 -10.05 -7.01
C SER A 130 -8.39 -9.71 -7.27
N ASN A 131 -8.02 -9.68 -8.54
CA ASN A 131 -6.68 -9.31 -8.99
C ASN A 131 -6.61 -7.85 -9.52
N THR A 132 -7.71 -7.10 -9.41
CA THR A 132 -7.76 -5.68 -9.79
C THR A 132 -6.90 -4.86 -8.84
N ALA A 133 -5.95 -4.10 -9.37
CA ALA A 133 -4.95 -3.37 -8.58
C ALA A 133 -5.55 -2.53 -7.45
N VAL A 134 -6.64 -1.80 -7.71
CA VAL A 134 -7.32 -0.96 -6.70
C VAL A 134 -7.85 -1.80 -5.53
N ASN A 135 -8.47 -2.95 -5.82
CA ASN A 135 -9.01 -3.85 -4.79
C ASN A 135 -7.89 -4.50 -3.97
N VAL A 136 -6.83 -4.94 -4.65
CA VAL A 136 -5.65 -5.54 -4.00
C VAL A 136 -4.97 -4.54 -3.07
N VAL A 137 -4.73 -3.31 -3.54
CA VAL A 137 -4.14 -2.24 -2.73
C VAL A 137 -5.01 -1.95 -1.51
N ALA A 138 -6.31 -1.73 -1.69
CA ALA A 138 -7.23 -1.44 -0.59
C ALA A 138 -7.27 -2.57 0.46
N ALA A 139 -7.33 -3.83 0.02
CA ALA A 139 -7.29 -5.00 0.92
C ALA A 139 -5.95 -5.11 1.68
N THR A 140 -4.83 -4.87 1.00
CA THR A 140 -3.51 -4.87 1.64
C THR A 140 -3.42 -3.81 2.73
N PHE A 141 -3.90 -2.60 2.49
CA PHE A 141 -3.92 -1.53 3.48
C PHE A 141 -4.79 -1.85 4.70
N GLU A 142 -5.95 -2.47 4.51
CA GLU A 142 -6.77 -2.90 5.66
C GLU A 142 -6.07 -3.98 6.48
N GLY A 143 -5.39 -4.93 5.85
CA GLY A 143 -4.57 -5.91 6.56
C GLY A 143 -3.42 -5.26 7.33
N LEU A 144 -2.70 -4.31 6.70
CA LEU A 144 -1.59 -3.61 7.35
C LEU A 144 -2.04 -2.75 8.55
N LYS A 145 -3.22 -2.13 8.50
CA LYS A 145 -3.81 -1.40 9.63
C LYS A 145 -4.19 -2.30 10.79
N ALA A 146 -4.54 -3.54 10.51
CA ALA A 146 -4.96 -4.50 11.53
C ALA A 146 -3.79 -5.25 12.20
N LEU A 147 -2.55 -5.04 11.74
CA LEU A 147 -1.35 -5.58 12.37
C LEU A 147 -1.19 -5.00 13.77
N ARG A 148 -0.86 -5.88 14.73
CA ARG A 148 -0.60 -5.51 16.12
C ARG A 148 0.78 -5.98 16.54
N THR A 149 1.45 -5.16 17.34
CA THR A 149 2.72 -5.57 17.94
C THR A 149 2.47 -6.51 19.13
N PRO A 150 3.44 -7.39 19.46
CA PRO A 150 3.34 -8.22 20.67
C PRO A 150 3.11 -7.40 21.94
N GLU A 151 3.70 -6.20 22.01
CA GLU A 151 3.55 -5.26 23.12
C GLU A 151 2.11 -4.75 23.28
N GLU A 152 1.45 -4.39 22.17
CA GLU A 152 0.03 -3.99 22.16
C GLU A 152 -0.88 -5.12 22.60
N VAL A 153 -0.60 -6.35 22.17
CA VAL A 153 -1.36 -7.53 22.56
C VAL A 153 -1.16 -7.82 24.05
N ALA A 154 0.10 -7.75 24.54
CA ALA A 154 0.47 -7.92 25.94
C ALA A 154 -0.31 -6.93 26.83
N ARG A 155 -0.28 -5.66 26.45
CA ARG A 155 -1.02 -4.61 27.16
C ARG A 155 -2.53 -4.86 27.21
N THR A 156 -3.10 -5.32 26.09
CA THR A 156 -4.55 -5.61 26.00
C THR A 156 -4.95 -6.81 26.85
N ARG A 157 -4.08 -7.83 26.95
CA ARG A 157 -4.33 -9.06 27.71
C ARG A 157 -3.87 -9.01 29.17
N GLY A 158 -3.16 -7.94 29.57
CA GLY A 158 -2.58 -7.80 30.91
C GLY A 158 -1.50 -8.85 31.22
N LYS A 159 -0.75 -9.31 30.22
CA LYS A 159 0.29 -10.32 30.30
C LYS A 159 1.64 -9.74 29.92
N SER A 160 2.74 -10.41 30.28
CA SER A 160 4.07 -10.06 29.81
C SER A 160 4.23 -10.39 28.33
N VAL A 161 5.18 -9.72 27.65
CA VAL A 161 5.49 -9.97 26.22
C VAL A 161 6.00 -11.40 26.04
N ASP A 162 6.83 -11.89 26.99
CA ASP A 162 7.41 -13.23 26.96
C ASP A 162 6.35 -14.32 27.04
N GLU A 163 5.26 -14.12 27.80
CA GLU A 163 4.12 -15.06 27.86
C GLU A 163 3.28 -15.09 26.56
N ILE A 164 3.45 -14.12 25.67
CA ILE A 164 2.68 -14.03 24.41
C ILE A 164 3.48 -14.57 23.25
N VAL A 165 4.78 -14.34 23.25
CA VAL A 165 5.67 -14.76 22.16
C VAL A 165 6.12 -16.23 22.35
N GLY A 166 6.16 -16.73 23.58
CA GLY A 166 6.53 -18.11 23.94
C GLY A 166 8.04 -18.27 24.09
#